data_a80081d430bf7862eb86ceeb47420308
#
_entry.id   a80081d430bf7862eb86ceeb47420308
#
_cell.length_a   1.000
_cell.length_b   1.000
_cell.length_c   1.000
_cell.angle_alpha   90.00
_cell.angle_beta   90.00
_cell.angle_gamma   90.00
#
_symmetry.space_group_name_H-M   'P 1'
#
loop_
_entity.id
_entity.type
_entity.pdbx_description
1 polymer ?
#
loop_
_entity_poly.entity_id
_entity_poly.type
_entity_poly.pdbx_seq_one_letter_code
_entity_poly.pdbx_strand_id
1 'polypeptide(L)'
;NNLAKPVSEVLGIGIISVLLYYGGRLVLVEGSFDGPEFITFMALAYNILTPAKAISKASYNVKQGNAAAERVLEILETESPLKDKPNAKDKVDFTTNIDIKNVNFKYENDYVLKDFSITVPKGQSVALVGQSGSGKSTIANLVTRFYDVNDGEITIDGVDIRDLKKKSLRHLMGLVTQDSILFNDTIKNNILLGKQDATDQEIIEALKIANAWEFVKDLPKGIDTNIGDSGNKLSGGQKQRLSIARAVLKNPPIMILDEATSALDTESERLVQSALENMMLNRTSLVIAHRLSTIQNADKIVVMHRGEIVEVGKHDELLKLNGTYKKLVDMQSFE
;
A
#
# COMPACT_ATOMS: atom_id res chain seq x y z
N ASN A 1 -18.43 2.56 29.18
CA ASN A 1 -17.59 1.82 30.15
C ASN A 1 -17.22 2.60 31.42
N ASN A 2 -17.76 3.78 31.64
CA ASN A 2 -17.53 4.57 32.86
C ASN A 2 -18.53 4.26 34.01
N LEU A 3 -19.42 3.31 33.82
CA LEU A 3 -20.47 2.99 34.80
C LEU A 3 -20.00 2.07 35.92
N ALA A 4 -18.92 1.32 35.74
CA ALA A 4 -18.43 0.35 36.76
C ALA A 4 -17.99 1.02 38.09
N LYS A 5 -17.37 2.21 37.98
CA LYS A 5 -16.98 2.99 39.18
C LYS A 5 -18.19 3.50 39.96
N PRO A 6 -19.15 4.26 39.35
CA PRO A 6 -20.34 4.73 40.04
C PRO A 6 -21.18 3.59 40.64
N VAL A 7 -21.36 2.49 39.89
CA VAL A 7 -22.14 1.33 40.37
C VAL A 7 -21.49 0.68 41.60
N SER A 8 -20.16 0.49 41.60
CA SER A 8 -19.48 -0.08 42.76
C SER A 8 -19.47 0.85 43.98
N GLU A 9 -19.47 2.16 43.79
CA GLU A 9 -19.62 3.15 44.87
C GLU A 9 -21.01 3.14 45.45
N VAL A 10 -22.05 3.15 44.63
CA VAL A 10 -23.45 3.09 45.07
C VAL A 10 -23.72 1.79 45.83
N LEU A 11 -23.25 0.64 45.33
CA LEU A 11 -23.37 -0.64 46.03
C LEU A 11 -22.60 -0.65 47.35
N GLY A 12 -21.40 -0.10 47.38
CA GLY A 12 -20.61 0.00 48.65
C GLY A 12 -21.30 0.86 49.71
N ILE A 13 -21.83 2.02 49.33
CA ILE A 13 -22.60 2.90 50.23
C ILE A 13 -23.88 2.22 50.68
N GLY A 14 -24.60 1.55 49.78
CA GLY A 14 -25.81 0.81 50.08
C GLY A 14 -25.60 -0.28 51.12
N ILE A 15 -24.52 -1.08 50.97
CA ILE A 15 -24.17 -2.15 51.95
C ILE A 15 -23.88 -1.52 53.34
N ILE A 16 -23.07 -0.47 53.39
CA ILE A 16 -22.76 0.19 54.65
C ILE A 16 -24.00 0.80 55.29
N SER A 17 -24.90 1.41 54.50
CA SER A 17 -26.16 1.96 55.03
C SER A 17 -27.08 0.88 55.63
N VAL A 18 -27.19 -0.28 55.00
CA VAL A 18 -27.94 -1.42 55.52
C VAL A 18 -27.32 -1.95 56.78
N LEU A 19 -26.00 -2.08 56.85
CA LEU A 19 -25.30 -2.54 58.05
C LEU A 19 -25.46 -1.54 59.19
N LEU A 20 -25.37 -0.23 58.96
CA LEU A 20 -25.60 0.81 59.96
C LEU A 20 -27.02 0.79 60.51
N TYR A 21 -28.03 0.64 59.63
CA TYR A 21 -29.42 0.60 60.03
C TYR A 21 -29.71 -0.64 60.88
N TYR A 22 -29.33 -1.83 60.40
CA TYR A 22 -29.58 -3.09 61.08
C TYR A 22 -28.75 -3.24 62.39
N GLY A 23 -27.47 -2.93 62.31
CA GLY A 23 -26.60 -3.01 63.47
C GLY A 23 -26.93 -1.97 64.54
N GLY A 24 -27.29 -0.73 64.11
CA GLY A 24 -27.78 0.31 65.04
C GLY A 24 -29.06 -0.13 65.78
N ARG A 25 -29.97 -0.83 65.09
CA ARG A 25 -31.18 -1.38 65.69
C ARG A 25 -30.85 -2.48 66.73
N LEU A 26 -29.91 -3.39 66.42
CA LEU A 26 -29.48 -4.45 67.37
C LEU A 26 -28.84 -3.88 68.63
N VAL A 27 -28.09 -2.78 68.56
CA VAL A 27 -27.46 -2.11 69.65
C VAL A 27 -28.47 -1.28 70.47
N LEU A 28 -29.26 -0.41 69.79
CA LEU A 28 -30.07 0.60 70.47
C LEU A 28 -31.48 0.12 70.89
N VAL A 29 -32.05 -0.84 70.16
CA VAL A 29 -33.44 -1.29 70.39
C VAL A 29 -33.49 -2.67 71.03
N GLU A 30 -32.69 -3.62 70.57
CA GLU A 30 -32.76 -5.02 71.00
C GLU A 30 -31.76 -5.34 72.15
N GLY A 31 -30.73 -4.47 72.32
CA GLY A 31 -29.67 -4.65 73.32
C GLY A 31 -28.89 -5.97 73.20
N SER A 32 -28.93 -6.61 72.04
CA SER A 32 -28.32 -7.90 71.78
C SER A 32 -26.88 -7.79 71.24
N PHE A 33 -26.38 -6.57 71.06
CA PHE A 33 -25.03 -6.30 70.57
C PHE A 33 -24.41 -5.08 71.27
N ASP A 34 -23.13 -5.21 71.69
CA ASP A 34 -22.47 -4.12 72.41
C ASP A 34 -21.98 -3.02 71.47
N GLY A 35 -22.07 -1.75 71.86
CA GLY A 35 -21.74 -0.58 71.07
C GLY A 35 -20.28 -0.57 70.55
N PRO A 36 -19.26 -0.80 71.41
CA PRO A 36 -17.86 -0.95 71.03
C PRO A 36 -17.61 -2.05 69.98
N GLU A 37 -18.27 -3.21 70.16
CA GLU A 37 -18.18 -4.34 69.23
C GLU A 37 -18.76 -4.01 67.89
N PHE A 38 -19.88 -3.28 67.81
CA PHE A 38 -20.49 -2.81 66.58
C PHE A 38 -19.60 -1.83 65.83
N ILE A 39 -18.95 -0.87 66.52
CA ILE A 39 -18.00 0.06 65.91
C ILE A 39 -16.81 -0.71 65.32
N THR A 40 -16.28 -1.69 66.07
CA THR A 40 -15.19 -2.53 65.57
C THR A 40 -15.59 -3.33 64.33
N PHE A 41 -16.77 -3.95 64.34
CA PHE A 41 -17.31 -4.66 63.19
C PHE A 41 -17.46 -3.74 61.92
N MET A 42 -17.98 -2.52 62.12
CA MET A 42 -18.13 -1.54 61.04
C MET A 42 -16.78 -1.13 60.46
N ALA A 43 -15.76 -0.92 61.33
CA ALA A 43 -14.41 -0.61 60.92
C ALA A 43 -13.79 -1.74 60.09
N LEU A 44 -13.98 -2.99 60.51
CA LEU A 44 -13.52 -4.18 59.76
C LEU A 44 -14.27 -4.32 58.42
N ALA A 45 -15.59 -4.16 58.40
CA ALA A 45 -16.41 -4.22 57.22
C ALA A 45 -15.99 -3.15 56.18
N TYR A 46 -15.73 -1.91 56.65
CA TYR A 46 -15.21 -0.83 55.80
C TYR A 46 -13.84 -1.17 55.19
N ASN A 47 -12.94 -1.73 55.99
CA ASN A 47 -11.59 -2.12 55.56
C ASN A 47 -11.61 -3.24 54.49
N ILE A 48 -12.64 -4.10 54.45
CA ILE A 48 -12.80 -5.16 53.42
C ILE A 48 -13.21 -4.55 52.08
N LEU A 49 -13.95 -3.44 52.06
CA LEU A 49 -14.41 -2.82 50.79
C LEU A 49 -13.26 -2.32 49.91
N THR A 50 -12.19 -1.83 50.52
CA THR A 50 -11.02 -1.31 49.78
C THR A 50 -10.32 -2.38 48.94
N PRO A 51 -9.92 -3.54 49.53
CA PRO A 51 -9.31 -4.63 48.75
C PRO A 51 -10.30 -5.26 47.77
N ALA A 52 -11.60 -5.34 48.09
CA ALA A 52 -12.61 -5.83 47.15
C ALA A 52 -12.71 -4.94 45.87
N LYS A 53 -12.69 -3.62 46.04
CA LYS A 53 -12.64 -2.66 44.92
C LYS A 53 -11.33 -2.78 44.13
N ALA A 54 -10.19 -3.01 44.80
CA ALA A 54 -8.90 -3.21 44.14
C ALA A 54 -8.87 -4.49 43.30
N ILE A 55 -9.45 -5.59 43.77
CA ILE A 55 -9.56 -6.85 43.00
C ILE A 55 -10.44 -6.64 41.77
N SER A 56 -11.60 -6.00 41.93
CA SER A 56 -12.48 -5.67 40.78
C SER A 56 -11.76 -4.83 39.72
N LYS A 57 -11.01 -3.82 40.15
CA LYS A 57 -10.22 -2.97 39.26
C LYS A 57 -9.09 -3.75 38.56
N ALA A 58 -8.39 -4.62 39.31
CA ALA A 58 -7.34 -5.47 38.78
C ALA A 58 -7.90 -6.43 37.71
N SER A 59 -9.02 -7.08 37.97
CA SER A 59 -9.71 -7.95 37.01
C SER A 59 -10.08 -7.20 35.71
N TYR A 60 -10.58 -5.98 35.84
CA TYR A 60 -10.88 -5.13 34.68
C TYR A 60 -9.62 -4.78 33.88
N ASN A 61 -8.55 -4.37 34.56
CA ASN A 61 -7.28 -4.02 33.93
C ASN A 61 -6.65 -5.23 33.21
N VAL A 62 -6.75 -6.43 33.77
CA VAL A 62 -6.29 -7.67 33.10
C VAL A 62 -7.08 -7.92 31.82
N LYS A 63 -8.40 -7.81 31.85
CA LYS A 63 -9.24 -7.97 30.65
C LYS A 63 -8.90 -6.95 29.57
N GLN A 64 -8.67 -5.70 29.95
CA GLN A 64 -8.26 -4.64 29.02
C GLN A 64 -6.87 -4.91 28.44
N GLY A 65 -5.93 -5.36 29.28
CA GLY A 65 -4.59 -5.74 28.85
C GLY A 65 -4.60 -6.92 27.88
N ASN A 66 -5.40 -7.95 28.16
CA ASN A 66 -5.56 -9.10 27.25
C ASN A 66 -6.15 -8.68 25.89
N ALA A 67 -7.19 -7.85 25.88
CA ALA A 67 -7.78 -7.36 24.62
C ALA A 67 -6.79 -6.50 23.81
N ALA A 68 -5.91 -5.75 24.47
CA ALA A 68 -4.84 -5.02 23.78
C ALA A 68 -3.75 -5.98 23.26
N ALA A 69 -3.38 -6.99 24.04
CA ALA A 69 -2.41 -8.01 23.64
C ALA A 69 -2.92 -8.84 22.44
N GLU A 70 -4.19 -9.24 22.44
CA GLU A 70 -4.82 -9.95 21.32
C GLU A 70 -4.72 -9.17 20.02
N ARG A 71 -4.97 -7.86 20.03
CA ARG A 71 -4.84 -7.01 18.83
C ARG A 71 -3.41 -6.92 18.31
N VAL A 72 -2.44 -6.89 19.23
CA VAL A 72 -1.02 -6.89 18.85
C VAL A 72 -0.62 -8.24 18.26
N LEU A 73 -1.06 -9.34 18.90
CA LEU A 73 -0.80 -10.70 18.42
C LEU A 73 -1.45 -10.95 17.05
N GLU A 74 -2.69 -10.49 16.84
CA GLU A 74 -3.37 -10.58 15.55
C GLU A 74 -2.51 -9.98 14.43
N ILE A 75 -1.89 -8.81 14.65
CA ILE A 75 -1.00 -8.19 13.66
C ILE A 75 0.30 -9.00 13.49
N LEU A 76 0.91 -9.44 14.59
CA LEU A 76 2.18 -10.17 14.56
C LEU A 76 2.04 -11.58 13.95
N GLU A 77 0.92 -12.23 14.18
CA GLU A 77 0.62 -13.60 13.72
C GLU A 77 -0.06 -13.62 12.35
N THR A 78 -0.49 -12.43 11.84
CA THR A 78 -1.08 -12.34 10.50
C THR A 78 -0.06 -12.77 9.45
N GLU A 79 -0.33 -13.89 8.83
CA GLU A 79 0.49 -14.40 7.74
C GLU A 79 0.12 -13.72 6.42
N SER A 80 1.14 -13.36 5.63
CA SER A 80 0.90 -12.88 4.27
C SER A 80 0.19 -13.97 3.45
N PRO A 81 -0.93 -13.65 2.78
CA PRO A 81 -1.59 -14.61 1.88
C PRO A 81 -0.70 -15.01 0.69
N LEU A 82 0.30 -14.19 0.39
CA LEU A 82 1.25 -14.42 -0.69
C LEU A 82 2.54 -15.02 -0.13
N LYS A 83 2.62 -16.34 -0.08
CA LYS A 83 3.85 -17.08 0.28
C LYS A 83 4.53 -17.62 -0.97
N ASP A 84 5.87 -17.66 -0.97
CA ASP A 84 6.60 -18.40 -1.98
C ASP A 84 6.37 -19.89 -1.76
N LYS A 85 6.19 -20.65 -2.84
CA LYS A 85 6.10 -22.11 -2.76
C LYS A 85 7.44 -22.68 -2.24
N PRO A 86 7.45 -23.82 -1.53
CA PRO A 86 8.69 -24.40 -0.98
C PRO A 86 9.76 -24.66 -2.06
N ASN A 87 9.34 -24.94 -3.28
CA ASN A 87 10.19 -25.20 -4.44
C ASN A 87 10.21 -24.05 -5.45
N ALA A 88 9.86 -22.82 -5.01
CA ALA A 88 9.91 -21.65 -5.87
C ALA A 88 11.32 -21.38 -6.40
N LYS A 89 11.41 -21.11 -7.69
CA LYS A 89 12.67 -20.94 -8.42
C LYS A 89 13.13 -19.47 -8.36
N ASP A 90 14.43 -19.30 -8.38
CA ASP A 90 15.01 -17.98 -8.68
C ASP A 90 14.97 -17.73 -10.18
N LYS A 91 14.70 -16.48 -10.58
CA LYS A 91 14.81 -16.04 -11.97
C LYS A 91 15.62 -14.75 -12.00
N VAL A 92 16.71 -14.78 -12.74
CA VAL A 92 17.72 -13.70 -12.74
C VAL A 92 17.69 -12.88 -14.04
N ASP A 93 17.07 -13.39 -15.09
CA ASP A 93 17.01 -12.79 -16.42
C ASP A 93 15.59 -12.78 -16.99
N PHE A 94 15.41 -11.96 -18.02
CA PHE A 94 14.19 -11.88 -18.83
C PHE A 94 14.58 -11.97 -20.30
N THR A 95 14.07 -12.98 -21.01
CA THR A 95 14.57 -13.36 -22.34
C THR A 95 13.57 -13.23 -23.47
N THR A 96 12.28 -13.49 -23.25
CA THR A 96 11.30 -13.58 -24.35
C THR A 96 10.08 -12.67 -24.17
N ASN A 97 9.24 -12.94 -23.16
CA ASN A 97 7.95 -12.24 -23.03
C ASN A 97 7.36 -12.37 -21.61
N ILE A 98 6.36 -11.54 -21.38
CA ILE A 98 5.37 -11.70 -20.32
C ILE A 98 4.08 -12.13 -21.00
N ASP A 99 3.54 -13.29 -20.62
CA ASP A 99 2.22 -13.74 -21.09
C ASP A 99 1.22 -13.72 -19.96
N ILE A 100 0.07 -13.12 -20.22
CA ILE A 100 -1.12 -13.14 -19.37
C ILE A 100 -2.16 -13.93 -20.15
N LYS A 101 -2.68 -15.06 -19.60
CA LYS A 101 -3.58 -15.97 -20.30
C LYS A 101 -4.83 -16.25 -19.50
N ASN A 102 -5.97 -15.92 -20.10
CA ASN A 102 -7.32 -16.18 -19.59
C ASN A 102 -7.50 -15.80 -18.11
N VAL A 103 -6.91 -14.65 -17.74
CA VAL A 103 -6.91 -14.20 -16.36
C VAL A 103 -8.28 -13.66 -15.98
N ASN A 104 -8.86 -14.26 -14.94
CA ASN A 104 -10.00 -13.74 -14.21
C ASN A 104 -9.53 -13.31 -12.82
N PHE A 105 -9.92 -12.13 -12.39
CA PHE A 105 -9.50 -11.61 -11.09
C PHE A 105 -10.58 -10.76 -10.43
N LYS A 106 -10.72 -10.95 -9.13
CA LYS A 106 -11.55 -10.14 -8.22
C LYS A 106 -10.82 -9.90 -6.90
N TYR A 107 -11.00 -8.72 -6.32
CA TYR A 107 -10.49 -8.42 -4.98
C TYR A 107 -11.36 -9.05 -3.89
N GLU A 108 -12.67 -8.96 -4.02
CA GLU A 108 -13.66 -9.51 -3.09
C GLU A 108 -14.72 -10.31 -3.85
N ASN A 109 -15.83 -9.69 -4.23
CA ASN A 109 -16.99 -10.37 -4.81
C ASN A 109 -17.06 -10.23 -6.33
N ASP A 110 -16.80 -9.03 -6.87
CA ASP A 110 -17.02 -8.72 -8.28
C ASP A 110 -15.74 -8.87 -9.10
N TYR A 111 -15.83 -9.49 -10.26
CA TYR A 111 -14.73 -9.63 -11.20
C TYR A 111 -14.32 -8.28 -11.78
N VAL A 112 -13.06 -7.90 -11.54
CA VAL A 112 -12.40 -6.70 -12.10
C VAL A 112 -11.77 -7.01 -13.46
N LEU A 113 -11.28 -8.24 -13.67
CA LEU A 113 -10.78 -8.74 -14.93
C LEU A 113 -11.55 -10.00 -15.34
N LYS A 114 -11.85 -10.13 -16.63
CA LYS A 114 -12.61 -11.22 -17.22
C LYS A 114 -11.94 -11.67 -18.50
N ASP A 115 -11.49 -12.93 -18.49
CA ASP A 115 -10.83 -13.59 -19.62
C ASP A 115 -9.74 -12.73 -20.29
N PHE A 116 -8.95 -12.03 -19.46
CA PHE A 116 -7.95 -11.10 -19.94
C PHE A 116 -6.71 -11.84 -20.45
N SER A 117 -6.36 -11.66 -21.73
CA SER A 117 -5.22 -12.33 -22.35
C SER A 117 -4.40 -11.35 -23.18
N ILE A 118 -3.09 -11.25 -22.87
CA ILE A 118 -2.14 -10.42 -23.61
C ILE A 118 -0.71 -10.93 -23.49
N THR A 119 0.06 -10.74 -24.56
CA THR A 119 1.51 -10.97 -24.58
C THR A 119 2.24 -9.62 -24.69
N VAL A 120 3.25 -9.43 -23.82
CA VAL A 120 4.21 -8.33 -23.84
C VAL A 120 5.58 -8.87 -24.26
N PRO A 121 5.97 -8.78 -25.53
CA PRO A 121 7.27 -9.27 -26.00
C PRO A 121 8.43 -8.45 -25.41
N LYS A 122 9.58 -9.08 -25.27
CA LYS A 122 10.81 -8.40 -24.82
C LYS A 122 11.16 -7.23 -25.75
N GLY A 123 11.49 -6.10 -25.15
CA GLY A 123 11.90 -4.89 -25.88
C GLY A 123 10.73 -4.09 -26.47
N GLN A 124 9.48 -4.52 -26.25
CA GLN A 124 8.31 -3.79 -26.68
C GLN A 124 7.61 -3.05 -25.53
N SER A 125 6.95 -1.94 -25.91
CA SER A 125 6.09 -1.17 -25.04
C SER A 125 4.61 -1.51 -25.32
N VAL A 126 3.88 -1.90 -24.28
CA VAL A 126 2.43 -2.17 -24.35
C VAL A 126 1.70 -1.18 -23.45
N ALA A 127 0.82 -0.38 -24.05
CA ALA A 127 0.00 0.59 -23.33
C ALA A 127 -1.40 0.04 -23.05
N LEU A 128 -1.82 0.07 -21.78
CA LEU A 128 -3.18 -0.23 -21.34
C LEU A 128 -3.95 1.07 -21.23
N VAL A 129 -5.04 1.22 -21.98
CA VAL A 129 -5.89 2.40 -22.00
C VAL A 129 -7.34 2.04 -21.72
N GLY A 130 -8.12 2.97 -21.17
CA GLY A 130 -9.52 2.75 -20.83
C GLY A 130 -9.98 3.67 -19.72
N GLN A 131 -11.28 3.72 -19.50
CA GLN A 131 -11.87 4.53 -18.44
C GLN A 131 -11.36 4.11 -17.04
N SER A 132 -11.51 5.02 -16.06
CA SER A 132 -11.23 4.68 -14.65
C SER A 132 -12.07 3.46 -14.24
N GLY A 133 -11.47 2.56 -13.46
CA GLY A 133 -12.13 1.31 -13.05
C GLY A 133 -12.16 0.20 -14.11
N SER A 134 -11.54 0.36 -15.29
CA SER A 134 -11.49 -0.70 -16.31
C SER A 134 -10.53 -1.87 -15.99
N GLY A 135 -9.78 -1.83 -14.89
CA GLY A 135 -8.90 -2.92 -14.46
C GLY A 135 -7.40 -2.73 -14.79
N LYS A 136 -6.98 -1.58 -15.34
CA LYS A 136 -5.57 -1.34 -15.75
C LYS A 136 -4.56 -1.51 -14.62
N SER A 137 -4.73 -0.81 -13.50
CA SER A 137 -3.83 -0.90 -12.33
C SER A 137 -3.87 -2.28 -11.68
N THR A 138 -4.98 -3.02 -11.83
CA THR A 138 -5.08 -4.42 -11.40
C THR A 138 -4.09 -5.29 -12.17
N ILE A 139 -3.92 -5.09 -13.47
CA ILE A 139 -2.92 -5.83 -14.28
C ILE A 139 -1.50 -5.57 -13.74
N ALA A 140 -1.14 -4.32 -13.44
CA ALA A 140 0.17 -4.00 -12.85
C ALA A 140 0.38 -4.73 -11.52
N ASN A 141 -0.65 -4.74 -10.64
CA ASN A 141 -0.62 -5.44 -9.36
C ASN A 141 -0.46 -6.96 -9.50
N LEU A 142 -1.09 -7.56 -10.50
CA LEU A 142 -0.98 -8.98 -10.78
C LEU A 142 0.38 -9.36 -11.37
N VAL A 143 0.90 -8.58 -12.32
CA VAL A 143 2.22 -8.84 -12.93
C VAL A 143 3.34 -8.70 -11.89
N THR A 144 3.25 -7.73 -10.97
CA THR A 144 4.20 -7.57 -9.85
C THR A 144 3.97 -8.58 -8.72
N ARG A 145 2.94 -9.41 -8.85
CA ARG A 145 2.51 -10.37 -7.84
C ARG A 145 2.29 -9.71 -6.47
N PHE A 146 1.50 -8.61 -6.47
CA PHE A 146 0.88 -8.11 -5.24
C PHE A 146 -0.37 -8.89 -4.88
N TYR A 147 -0.95 -9.56 -5.88
CA TYR A 147 -2.05 -10.52 -5.75
C TYR A 147 -1.76 -11.70 -6.69
N ASP A 148 -2.21 -12.89 -6.33
CA ASP A 148 -2.25 -14.04 -7.24
C ASP A 148 -3.59 -14.04 -8.00
N VAL A 149 -3.61 -14.51 -9.24
CA VAL A 149 -4.84 -14.60 -10.07
C VAL A 149 -5.81 -15.64 -9.49
N ASN A 150 -7.13 -15.41 -9.66
CA ASN A 150 -8.13 -16.40 -9.28
C ASN A 150 -8.17 -17.55 -10.29
N ASP A 151 -8.21 -17.22 -11.60
CA ASP A 151 -8.16 -18.17 -12.69
C ASP A 151 -7.19 -17.68 -13.77
N GLY A 152 -6.67 -18.57 -14.58
CA GLY A 152 -5.67 -18.30 -15.61
C GLY A 152 -4.24 -18.31 -15.05
N GLU A 153 -3.33 -17.79 -15.84
CA GLU A 153 -1.90 -17.74 -15.51
C GLU A 153 -1.22 -16.47 -16.01
N ILE A 154 -0.18 -16.06 -15.29
CA ILE A 154 0.78 -15.04 -15.74
C ILE A 154 2.14 -15.71 -15.76
N THR A 155 2.81 -15.69 -16.90
CA THR A 155 4.13 -16.31 -17.06
C THR A 155 5.17 -15.28 -17.50
N ILE A 156 6.42 -15.49 -17.07
CA ILE A 156 7.60 -14.79 -17.58
C ILE A 156 8.51 -15.83 -18.21
N ASP A 157 8.78 -15.67 -19.52
CA ASP A 157 9.53 -16.66 -20.31
C ASP A 157 8.97 -18.08 -20.17
N GLY A 158 7.64 -18.21 -20.12
CA GLY A 158 6.94 -19.50 -19.99
C GLY A 158 6.91 -20.09 -18.57
N VAL A 159 7.46 -19.38 -17.55
CA VAL A 159 7.39 -19.82 -16.14
C VAL A 159 6.33 -19.03 -15.41
N ASP A 160 5.38 -19.72 -14.77
CA ASP A 160 4.34 -19.08 -13.96
C ASP A 160 4.97 -18.26 -12.82
N ILE A 161 4.53 -17.02 -12.65
CA ILE A 161 5.06 -16.12 -11.61
C ILE A 161 4.82 -16.67 -10.19
N ARG A 162 3.83 -17.56 -10.01
CA ARG A 162 3.55 -18.24 -8.73
C ARG A 162 4.61 -19.28 -8.38
N ASP A 163 5.38 -19.75 -9.37
CA ASP A 163 6.49 -20.70 -9.20
C ASP A 163 7.85 -20.01 -9.04
N LEU A 164 7.86 -18.68 -9.10
CA LEU A 164 9.05 -17.86 -8.89
C LEU A 164 9.08 -17.29 -7.45
N LYS A 165 10.29 -17.15 -6.90
CA LYS A 165 10.46 -16.38 -5.65
C LYS A 165 10.10 -14.92 -5.90
N LYS A 166 9.26 -14.34 -5.07
CA LYS A 166 8.80 -12.95 -5.19
C LYS A 166 9.97 -11.95 -5.25
N LYS A 167 11.04 -12.20 -4.48
CA LYS A 167 12.22 -11.33 -4.47
C LYS A 167 12.91 -11.30 -5.85
N SER A 168 13.13 -12.44 -6.47
CA SER A 168 13.77 -12.52 -7.79
C SER A 168 12.84 -12.02 -8.90
N LEU A 169 11.54 -12.34 -8.86
CA LEU A 169 10.53 -11.80 -9.77
C LEU A 169 10.52 -10.27 -9.75
N ARG A 170 10.41 -9.67 -8.58
CA ARG A 170 10.37 -8.20 -8.42
C ARG A 170 11.71 -7.53 -8.70
N HIS A 171 12.81 -8.27 -8.64
CA HIS A 171 14.12 -7.77 -9.06
C HIS A 171 14.17 -7.47 -10.56
N LEU A 172 13.50 -8.28 -11.38
CA LEU A 172 13.38 -8.08 -12.82
C LEU A 172 12.49 -6.89 -13.21
N MET A 173 11.74 -6.31 -12.27
CA MET A 173 10.74 -5.28 -12.54
C MET A 173 11.07 -3.96 -11.86
N GLY A 174 10.87 -2.86 -12.56
CA GLY A 174 10.81 -1.50 -12.00
C GLY A 174 9.37 -1.02 -12.05
N LEU A 175 8.86 -0.59 -10.91
CA LEU A 175 7.50 -0.05 -10.79
C LEU A 175 7.58 1.44 -10.50
N VAL A 176 6.90 2.24 -11.31
CA VAL A 176 6.65 3.67 -11.06
C VAL A 176 5.14 3.84 -10.94
N THR A 177 4.69 4.24 -9.77
CA THR A 177 3.27 4.44 -9.45
C THR A 177 2.89 5.91 -9.49
N GLN A 178 1.59 6.18 -9.55
CA GLN A 178 1.02 7.53 -9.46
C GLN A 178 1.51 8.24 -8.19
N ASP A 179 1.44 7.57 -7.04
CA ASP A 179 1.95 8.08 -5.78
C ASP A 179 3.45 7.80 -5.63
N SER A 180 4.24 8.86 -5.58
CA SER A 180 5.68 8.75 -5.35
C SER A 180 5.96 8.52 -3.87
N ILE A 181 6.17 7.26 -3.48
CA ILE A 181 6.51 6.91 -2.09
C ILE A 181 7.98 7.26 -1.83
N LEU A 182 8.20 8.30 -1.00
CA LEU A 182 9.49 8.74 -0.53
C LEU A 182 9.56 8.68 0.99
N PHE A 183 10.74 8.34 1.51
CA PHE A 183 10.98 8.21 2.94
C PHE A 183 11.60 9.48 3.51
N ASN A 184 11.39 9.73 4.81
CA ASN A 184 12.03 10.82 5.53
C ASN A 184 13.53 10.57 5.68
N ASP A 185 14.27 10.83 4.61
CA ASP A 185 15.70 10.60 4.50
C ASP A 185 16.29 11.56 3.43
N THR A 186 17.57 11.39 3.11
CA THR A 186 18.22 12.12 2.02
C THR A 186 17.72 11.68 0.66
N ILE A 187 17.92 12.51 -0.36
CA ILE A 187 17.68 12.14 -1.77
C ILE A 187 18.51 10.90 -2.12
N LYS A 188 19.79 10.88 -1.76
CA LYS A 188 20.70 9.76 -1.96
C LYS A 188 20.11 8.45 -1.43
N ASN A 189 19.71 8.40 -0.15
CA ASN A 189 19.19 7.20 0.47
C ASN A 189 17.85 6.76 -0.15
N ASN A 190 17.01 7.69 -0.57
CA ASN A 190 15.79 7.39 -1.31
C ASN A 190 16.07 6.72 -2.65
N ILE A 191 17.09 7.13 -3.38
CA ILE A 191 17.45 6.55 -4.68
C ILE A 191 18.19 5.22 -4.52
N LEU A 192 19.04 5.08 -3.50
CA LEU A 192 19.75 3.84 -3.15
C LEU A 192 18.82 2.65 -2.86
N LEU A 193 17.54 2.88 -2.58
CA LEU A 193 16.56 1.79 -2.51
C LEU A 193 16.42 1.01 -3.82
N GLY A 194 16.81 1.58 -4.94
CA GLY A 194 16.89 0.88 -6.24
C GLY A 194 18.09 -0.05 -6.35
N LYS A 195 19.26 0.40 -5.84
CA LYS A 195 20.53 -0.33 -5.85
C LYS A 195 21.38 0.17 -4.70
N GLN A 196 21.55 -0.64 -3.64
CA GLN A 196 22.14 -0.22 -2.36
C GLN A 196 23.65 0.06 -2.44
N ASP A 197 24.34 -0.57 -3.35
CA ASP A 197 25.81 -0.46 -3.57
C ASP A 197 26.18 0.53 -4.68
N ALA A 198 25.24 1.38 -5.11
CA ALA A 198 25.50 2.36 -6.16
C ALA A 198 26.41 3.49 -5.67
N THR A 199 27.32 3.92 -6.55
CA THR A 199 28.18 5.07 -6.33
C THR A 199 27.40 6.39 -6.50
N ASP A 200 27.95 7.48 -5.94
CA ASP A 200 27.36 8.82 -6.12
C ASP A 200 27.28 9.23 -7.60
N GLN A 201 28.24 8.78 -8.42
CA GLN A 201 28.21 9.03 -9.86
C GLN A 201 27.04 8.32 -10.55
N GLU A 202 26.75 7.04 -10.20
CA GLU A 202 25.58 6.31 -10.72
C GLU A 202 24.28 6.96 -10.30
N ILE A 203 24.20 7.48 -9.07
CA ILE A 203 23.03 8.24 -8.58
C ILE A 203 22.84 9.52 -9.39
N ILE A 204 23.89 10.28 -9.63
CA ILE A 204 23.84 11.52 -10.43
C ILE A 204 23.40 11.22 -11.86
N GLU A 205 23.91 10.16 -12.50
CA GLU A 205 23.47 9.77 -13.84
C GLU A 205 21.99 9.35 -13.85
N ALA A 206 21.53 8.60 -12.85
CA ALA A 206 20.09 8.27 -12.72
C ALA A 206 19.23 9.52 -12.54
N LEU A 207 19.69 10.51 -11.75
CA LEU A 207 19.02 11.80 -11.59
C LEU A 207 18.96 12.60 -12.89
N LYS A 208 20.02 12.57 -13.71
CA LYS A 208 20.04 13.23 -15.03
C LYS A 208 19.03 12.60 -15.99
N ILE A 209 19.00 11.27 -16.10
CA ILE A 209 18.03 10.53 -16.92
C ILE A 209 16.59 10.85 -16.50
N ALA A 210 16.35 10.97 -15.20
CA ALA A 210 15.06 11.32 -14.63
C ALA A 210 14.73 12.83 -14.65
N ASN A 211 15.54 13.66 -15.31
CA ASN A 211 15.40 15.12 -15.32
C ASN A 211 15.33 15.75 -13.91
N ALA A 212 15.93 15.10 -12.91
CA ALA A 212 15.91 15.53 -11.52
C ALA A 212 17.19 16.26 -11.09
N TRP A 213 18.31 16.07 -11.80
CA TRP A 213 19.59 16.63 -11.41
C TRP A 213 19.57 18.16 -11.34
N GLU A 214 18.87 18.85 -12.23
CA GLU A 214 18.83 20.29 -12.27
C GLU A 214 18.34 20.91 -10.94
N PHE A 215 17.27 20.38 -10.35
CA PHE A 215 16.82 20.91 -9.07
C PHE A 215 17.62 20.36 -7.89
N VAL A 216 18.19 19.15 -7.99
CA VAL A 216 18.95 18.54 -6.89
C VAL A 216 20.30 19.23 -6.70
N LYS A 217 21.01 19.60 -7.78
CA LYS A 217 22.30 20.28 -7.71
C LYS A 217 22.21 21.65 -7.01
N ASP A 218 21.06 22.32 -7.12
CA ASP A 218 20.83 23.66 -6.55
C ASP A 218 20.39 23.63 -5.07
N LEU A 219 20.17 22.42 -4.51
CA LEU A 219 19.88 22.27 -3.08
C LEU A 219 21.15 22.44 -2.23
N PRO A 220 21.05 23.01 -1.00
CA PRO A 220 22.21 23.33 -0.16
C PRO A 220 23.17 22.17 0.12
N LYS A 221 22.66 20.92 0.11
CA LYS A 221 23.45 19.69 0.34
C LYS A 221 23.39 18.73 -0.86
N GLY A 222 22.91 19.19 -2.04
CA GLY A 222 22.78 18.35 -3.21
C GLY A 222 22.02 17.04 -2.91
N ILE A 223 22.61 15.89 -3.25
CA ILE A 223 22.02 14.55 -3.02
C ILE A 223 21.87 14.19 -1.54
N ASP A 224 22.61 14.81 -0.63
CA ASP A 224 22.55 14.59 0.82
C ASP A 224 21.47 15.46 1.51
N THR A 225 20.65 16.17 0.73
CA THR A 225 19.53 16.97 1.26
C THR A 225 18.42 16.06 1.76
N ASN A 226 18.01 16.23 3.03
CA ASN A 226 16.85 15.57 3.62
C ASN A 226 15.56 16.18 3.12
N ILE A 227 14.67 15.34 2.57
CA ILE A 227 13.43 15.75 1.90
C ILE A 227 12.19 15.80 2.80
N GLY A 228 12.32 15.42 4.08
CA GLY A 228 11.23 15.41 5.07
C GLY A 228 10.26 14.25 4.90
N ASP A 229 9.22 14.24 5.73
CA ASP A 229 8.22 13.17 5.73
C ASP A 229 7.49 13.12 4.39
N SER A 230 7.50 11.93 3.76
CA SER A 230 6.92 11.70 2.43
C SER A 230 7.37 12.73 1.37
N GLY A 231 8.57 13.29 1.54
CA GLY A 231 9.12 14.30 0.62
C GLY A 231 8.34 15.63 0.64
N ASN A 232 7.79 16.05 1.78
CA ASN A 232 6.95 17.25 1.92
C ASN A 232 7.65 18.57 1.53
N LYS A 233 8.98 18.57 1.43
CA LYS A 233 9.77 19.72 0.97
C LYS A 233 9.87 19.81 -0.56
N LEU A 234 9.30 18.87 -1.30
CA LEU A 234 9.38 18.77 -2.75
C LEU A 234 8.01 18.94 -3.40
N SER A 235 7.99 19.50 -4.61
CA SER A 235 6.78 19.52 -5.45
C SER A 235 6.40 18.10 -5.91
N GLY A 236 5.15 17.91 -6.35
CA GLY A 236 4.69 16.63 -6.91
C GLY A 236 5.57 16.12 -8.05
N GLY A 237 5.92 16.98 -9.00
CA GLY A 237 6.79 16.65 -10.12
C GLY A 237 8.24 16.32 -9.70
N GLN A 238 8.76 16.98 -8.67
CA GLN A 238 10.08 16.64 -8.10
C GLN A 238 10.08 15.27 -7.44
N LYS A 239 9.03 14.94 -6.66
CA LYS A 239 8.86 13.61 -6.06
C LYS A 239 8.81 12.53 -7.13
N GLN A 240 8.03 12.75 -8.18
CA GLN A 240 7.88 11.79 -9.27
C GLN A 240 9.20 11.55 -9.99
N ARG A 241 9.97 12.59 -10.29
CA ARG A 241 11.30 12.46 -10.90
C ARG A 241 12.30 11.72 -10.02
N LEU A 242 12.25 11.85 -8.68
CA LEU A 242 13.06 11.03 -7.77
C LEU A 242 12.62 9.56 -7.78
N SER A 243 11.31 9.29 -7.85
CA SER A 243 10.80 7.91 -8.00
C SER A 243 11.26 7.28 -9.32
N ILE A 244 11.26 8.04 -10.42
CA ILE A 244 11.81 7.61 -11.70
C ILE A 244 13.32 7.36 -11.59
N ALA A 245 14.09 8.26 -10.96
CA ALA A 245 15.53 8.08 -10.76
C ALA A 245 15.86 6.79 -9.98
N ARG A 246 15.06 6.45 -8.96
CA ARG A 246 15.16 5.17 -8.26
C ARG A 246 14.97 3.96 -9.19
N ALA A 247 13.96 4.02 -10.05
CA ALA A 247 13.70 2.95 -11.03
C ALA A 247 14.80 2.86 -12.09
N VAL A 248 15.33 4.00 -12.55
CA VAL A 248 16.47 4.08 -13.48
C VAL A 248 17.71 3.45 -12.86
N LEU A 249 18.05 3.81 -11.60
CA LEU A 249 19.20 3.27 -10.90
C LEU A 249 19.13 1.74 -10.72
N LYS A 250 17.94 1.21 -10.48
CA LYS A 250 17.70 -0.23 -10.40
C LYS A 250 17.98 -0.94 -11.72
N ASN A 251 17.76 -0.28 -12.85
CA ASN A 251 17.99 -0.75 -14.22
C ASN A 251 17.35 -2.11 -14.54
N PRO A 252 16.08 -2.35 -14.27
CA PRO A 252 15.43 -3.63 -14.52
C PRO A 252 15.07 -3.81 -15.99
N PRO A 253 14.99 -5.07 -16.50
CA PRO A 253 14.60 -5.35 -17.89
C PRO A 253 13.11 -5.09 -18.18
N ILE A 254 12.26 -5.08 -17.17
CA ILE A 254 10.80 -4.87 -17.28
C ILE A 254 10.44 -3.60 -16.51
N MET A 255 9.72 -2.69 -17.16
CA MET A 255 9.18 -1.48 -16.55
C MET A 255 7.65 -1.54 -16.49
N ILE A 256 7.11 -1.22 -15.33
CA ILE A 256 5.66 -1.09 -15.11
C ILE A 256 5.40 0.34 -14.66
N LEU A 257 4.61 1.06 -15.46
CA LEU A 257 4.32 2.47 -15.25
C LEU A 257 2.81 2.63 -15.03
N ASP A 258 2.43 3.14 -13.84
CA ASP A 258 1.03 3.38 -13.50
C ASP A 258 0.81 4.88 -13.26
N GLU A 259 0.14 5.55 -14.21
CA GLU A 259 -0.37 6.93 -14.16
C GLU A 259 0.58 7.98 -13.55
N ALA A 260 1.83 8.00 -13.99
CA ALA A 260 2.89 8.77 -13.37
C ALA A 260 2.79 10.32 -13.50
N THR A 261 1.76 10.88 -14.17
CA THR A 261 1.70 12.32 -14.51
C THR A 261 0.42 13.05 -14.09
N SER A 262 -0.52 12.38 -13.43
CA SER A 262 -1.75 13.03 -12.96
C SER A 262 -1.46 14.09 -11.88
N ALA A 263 -2.14 15.24 -11.97
CA ALA A 263 -2.06 16.36 -11.01
C ALA A 263 -0.73 17.14 -10.96
N LEU A 264 0.05 17.17 -12.06
CA LEU A 264 1.24 17.99 -12.20
C LEU A 264 0.95 19.29 -12.98
N ASP A 265 1.71 20.34 -12.70
CA ASP A 265 1.74 21.52 -13.56
C ASP A 265 2.39 21.19 -14.93
N THR A 266 2.08 21.95 -15.96
CA THR A 266 2.48 21.68 -17.35
C THR A 266 3.99 21.52 -17.55
N GLU A 267 4.82 22.29 -16.84
CA GLU A 267 6.28 22.19 -16.95
C GLU A 267 6.80 20.94 -16.27
N SER A 268 6.36 20.67 -15.04
CA SER A 268 6.71 19.44 -14.32
C SER A 268 6.24 18.20 -15.06
N GLU A 269 5.07 18.23 -15.67
CA GLU A 269 4.55 17.16 -16.50
C GLU A 269 5.45 16.85 -17.69
N ARG A 270 5.87 17.87 -18.45
CA ARG A 270 6.78 17.70 -19.59
C ARG A 270 8.10 17.05 -19.18
N LEU A 271 8.66 17.47 -18.04
CA LEU A 271 9.91 16.91 -17.51
C LEU A 271 9.75 15.45 -17.07
N VAL A 272 8.64 15.12 -16.41
CA VAL A 272 8.32 13.75 -16.00
C VAL A 272 8.09 12.87 -17.21
N GLN A 273 7.32 13.34 -18.21
CA GLN A 273 7.05 12.61 -19.44
C GLN A 273 8.35 12.26 -20.19
N SER A 274 9.24 13.25 -20.39
CA SER A 274 10.55 13.04 -21.00
C SER A 274 11.42 12.05 -20.21
N ALA A 275 11.35 12.09 -18.87
CA ALA A 275 12.05 11.12 -18.01
C ALA A 275 11.50 9.69 -18.19
N LEU A 276 10.19 9.52 -18.29
CA LEU A 276 9.54 8.23 -18.54
C LEU A 276 9.94 7.68 -19.93
N GLU A 277 9.92 8.51 -20.97
CA GLU A 277 10.35 8.12 -22.31
C GLU A 277 11.81 7.66 -22.33
N ASN A 278 12.71 8.41 -21.71
CA ASN A 278 14.13 8.04 -21.60
C ASN A 278 14.30 6.71 -20.83
N MET A 279 13.51 6.50 -19.78
CA MET A 279 13.56 5.29 -18.99
C MET A 279 13.03 4.06 -19.76
N MET A 280 12.06 4.22 -20.65
CA MET A 280 11.49 3.13 -21.45
C MET A 280 12.37 2.69 -22.63
N LEU A 281 13.31 3.52 -23.05
CA LEU A 281 14.17 3.22 -24.21
C LEU A 281 14.88 1.87 -24.03
N ASN A 282 14.75 1.00 -25.04
CA ASN A 282 15.36 -0.34 -25.08
C ASN A 282 14.94 -1.29 -23.94
N ARG A 283 13.77 -1.07 -23.32
CA ARG A 283 13.24 -1.93 -22.26
C ARG A 283 11.85 -2.45 -22.62
N THR A 284 11.46 -3.51 -21.95
CA THR A 284 10.08 -4.00 -22.03
C THR A 284 9.22 -3.21 -21.08
N SER A 285 8.16 -2.58 -21.57
CA SER A 285 7.35 -1.68 -20.75
C SER A 285 5.87 -2.04 -20.82
N LEU A 286 5.24 -2.15 -19.65
CA LEU A 286 3.79 -2.19 -19.49
C LEU A 286 3.34 -0.85 -18.91
N VAL A 287 2.61 -0.07 -19.69
CA VAL A 287 2.26 1.30 -19.38
C VAL A 287 0.75 1.41 -19.15
N ILE A 288 0.35 1.81 -17.98
CA ILE A 288 -1.03 2.23 -17.70
C ILE A 288 -1.08 3.72 -17.97
N ALA A 289 -1.61 4.08 -19.10
CA ALA A 289 -1.52 5.45 -19.58
C ALA A 289 -2.87 6.16 -19.49
N HIS A 290 -2.81 7.37 -18.97
CA HIS A 290 -3.90 8.33 -18.96
C HIS A 290 -3.66 9.52 -19.89
N ARG A 291 -2.45 9.62 -20.48
CA ARG A 291 -2.07 10.70 -21.39
C ARG A 291 -1.76 10.19 -22.80
N LEU A 292 -2.28 10.90 -23.79
CA LEU A 292 -2.12 10.56 -25.21
C LEU A 292 -0.65 10.49 -25.62
N SER A 293 0.19 11.41 -25.11
CA SER A 293 1.63 11.44 -25.41
C SER A 293 2.36 10.15 -25.05
N THR A 294 1.98 9.51 -23.94
CA THR A 294 2.57 8.24 -23.52
C THR A 294 2.10 7.06 -24.37
N ILE A 295 0.86 7.16 -24.90
CA ILE A 295 0.19 6.07 -25.64
C ILE A 295 0.64 6.00 -27.08
N GLN A 296 0.82 7.16 -27.73
CA GLN A 296 1.05 7.28 -29.18
C GLN A 296 2.29 6.50 -29.67
N ASN A 297 3.33 6.45 -28.84
CA ASN A 297 4.61 5.82 -29.16
C ASN A 297 4.70 4.35 -28.74
N ALA A 298 3.62 3.77 -28.17
CA ALA A 298 3.62 2.37 -27.78
C ALA A 298 3.58 1.43 -28.98
N ASP A 299 4.34 0.33 -28.92
CA ASP A 299 4.33 -0.70 -29.99
C ASP A 299 2.97 -1.38 -30.11
N LYS A 300 2.25 -1.50 -29.01
CA LYS A 300 0.90 -2.06 -28.94
C LYS A 300 0.06 -1.30 -27.91
N ILE A 301 -1.16 -0.99 -28.28
CA ILE A 301 -2.16 -0.37 -27.42
C ILE A 301 -3.29 -1.39 -27.20
N VAL A 302 -3.69 -1.56 -25.94
CA VAL A 302 -4.76 -2.44 -25.53
C VAL A 302 -5.84 -1.61 -24.86
N VAL A 303 -6.99 -1.57 -25.45
CA VAL A 303 -8.15 -0.81 -24.96
C VAL A 303 -8.99 -1.72 -24.09
N MET A 304 -9.20 -1.28 -22.85
CA MET A 304 -9.94 -2.03 -21.84
C MET A 304 -11.28 -1.36 -21.52
N HIS A 305 -12.32 -2.18 -21.38
CA HIS A 305 -13.62 -1.76 -20.89
C HIS A 305 -14.18 -2.81 -19.92
N ARG A 306 -14.47 -2.41 -18.69
CA ARG A 306 -15.05 -3.26 -17.64
C ARG A 306 -14.36 -4.63 -17.44
N GLY A 307 -13.03 -4.61 -17.47
CA GLY A 307 -12.21 -5.80 -17.24
C GLY A 307 -11.93 -6.66 -18.47
N GLU A 308 -12.42 -6.27 -19.63
CA GLU A 308 -12.26 -7.00 -20.90
C GLU A 308 -11.47 -6.16 -21.90
N ILE A 309 -10.79 -6.83 -22.86
CA ILE A 309 -10.12 -6.18 -23.99
C ILE A 309 -11.16 -5.95 -25.09
N VAL A 310 -11.31 -4.70 -25.56
CA VAL A 310 -12.24 -4.35 -26.61
C VAL A 310 -11.56 -4.02 -27.92
N GLU A 311 -10.35 -3.48 -27.90
CA GLU A 311 -9.56 -3.15 -29.10
C GLU A 311 -8.08 -3.38 -28.82
N VAL A 312 -7.33 -3.81 -29.86
CA VAL A 312 -5.87 -3.97 -29.82
C VAL A 312 -5.29 -3.51 -31.14
N GLY A 313 -4.25 -2.69 -31.11
CA GLY A 313 -3.58 -2.21 -32.34
C GLY A 313 -2.55 -1.14 -32.03
N LYS A 314 -2.05 -0.47 -33.07
CA LYS A 314 -1.23 0.74 -32.97
C LYS A 314 -2.10 1.98 -32.99
N HIS A 315 -1.54 3.11 -32.58
CA HIS A 315 -2.23 4.40 -32.54
C HIS A 315 -3.01 4.73 -33.82
N ASP A 316 -2.35 4.72 -34.96
CA ASP A 316 -2.96 5.08 -36.25
C ASP A 316 -4.02 4.07 -36.71
N GLU A 317 -3.85 2.78 -36.38
CA GLU A 317 -4.80 1.72 -36.68
C GLU A 317 -6.09 1.91 -35.89
N LEU A 318 -5.96 2.13 -34.59
CA LEU A 318 -7.09 2.29 -33.68
C LEU A 318 -7.87 3.59 -33.91
N LEU A 319 -7.19 4.66 -34.36
CA LEU A 319 -7.87 5.90 -34.76
C LEU A 319 -8.77 5.68 -36.00
N LYS A 320 -8.33 4.87 -36.97
CA LYS A 320 -9.11 4.57 -38.18
C LYS A 320 -10.33 3.69 -37.89
N LEU A 321 -10.29 2.86 -36.83
CA LEU A 321 -11.45 2.03 -36.44
C LEU A 321 -12.64 2.84 -35.92
N ASN A 322 -12.44 4.11 -35.57
CA ASN A 322 -13.50 4.97 -34.97
C ASN A 322 -14.22 4.35 -33.77
N GLY A 323 -13.53 3.51 -33.01
CA GLY A 323 -14.05 2.75 -31.89
C GLY A 323 -13.91 3.45 -30.54
N THR A 324 -13.71 2.64 -29.49
CA THR A 324 -13.56 3.11 -28.11
C THR A 324 -12.28 3.93 -27.93
N TYR A 325 -11.18 3.52 -28.58
CA TYR A 325 -9.92 4.25 -28.55
C TYR A 325 -10.05 5.68 -29.05
N LYS A 326 -10.68 5.85 -30.23
CA LYS A 326 -10.91 7.19 -30.82
C LYS A 326 -11.69 8.09 -29.87
N LYS A 327 -12.74 7.58 -29.24
CA LYS A 327 -13.52 8.34 -28.27
C LYS A 327 -12.68 8.79 -27.08
N LEU A 328 -11.77 7.93 -26.56
CA LEU A 328 -10.86 8.28 -25.48
C LEU A 328 -9.88 9.39 -25.89
N VAL A 329 -9.33 9.29 -27.10
CA VAL A 329 -8.41 10.31 -27.67
C VAL A 329 -9.14 11.64 -27.85
N ASP A 330 -10.34 11.63 -28.42
CA ASP A 330 -11.13 12.85 -28.65
C ASP A 330 -11.46 13.54 -27.31
N MET A 331 -11.79 12.80 -26.25
CA MET A 331 -12.02 13.38 -24.92
C MET A 331 -10.76 14.05 -24.33
N GLN A 332 -9.58 13.48 -24.55
CA GLN A 332 -8.32 14.06 -24.03
C GLN A 332 -7.80 15.25 -24.86
N SER A 333 -8.24 15.40 -26.12
CA SER A 333 -7.85 16.51 -26.98
C SER A 333 -8.59 17.82 -26.65
N PHE A 334 -9.59 17.76 -25.82
CA PHE A 334 -10.39 18.93 -25.38
C PHE A 334 -10.01 19.44 -23.98
N GLU A 335 -9.10 18.75 -23.26
CA GLU A 335 -8.46 19.22 -22.03
C GLU A 335 -7.07 19.83 -22.33
#